data_3fbcea1576df7cb74bddb85a6ef50e80
#
_entry.id   3fbcea1576df7cb74bddb85a6ef50e80
#
_cell.length_a   1.000
_cell.length_b   1.000
_cell.length_c   1.000
_cell.angle_alpha   90.00
_cell.angle_beta   90.00
_cell.angle_gamma   90.00
#
_symmetry.space_group_name_H-M   'P 1'
#
loop_
_entity.id
_entity.type
_entity.pdbx_description
1 polymer ?
#
loop_
_entity_poly.entity_id
_entity_poly.type
_entity_poly.pdbx_seq_one_letter_code
_entity_poly.pdbx_strand_id
1 'polypeptide(L)'
;MSAKVLTKAGAKEAKIELIEDGRGTQAVHETVVAMRAARRSGSANTKTKAEVNLSGAKPWRQKGTGRARAGYKSSPIWRGGGVVFGPKPRDYSKKISKSVRHLAFRKALSDRISAGDILTIDKFEVPELKTKSFMALLKKQTDARKVLLISDAFDQTTFRSARNVKPVQLATASDVNTEQLLAFEKILVTHKALEQLAERTNPPSSRSRGTTAR
;
A
#
# COMPACT_ATOMS: atom_id res chain seq x y z
N MET A 1 8.34 -23.74 19.38
CA MET A 1 9.21 -23.76 18.18
C MET A 1 9.78 -22.35 18.02
N SER A 2 11.07 -22.22 17.80
CA SER A 2 11.74 -20.92 17.63
C SER A 2 11.78 -20.55 16.14
N ALA A 3 11.56 -19.28 15.82
CA ALA A 3 11.69 -18.79 14.46
C ALA A 3 13.14 -18.87 13.98
N LYS A 4 13.34 -19.27 12.73
CA LYS A 4 14.65 -19.34 12.09
C LYS A 4 14.77 -18.21 11.07
N VAL A 5 15.93 -17.54 11.02
CA VAL A 5 16.19 -16.51 10.01
C VAL A 5 16.26 -17.16 8.63
N LEU A 6 15.52 -16.64 7.67
CA LEU A 6 15.59 -17.07 6.28
C LEU A 6 16.87 -16.52 5.65
N THR A 7 17.84 -17.38 5.44
CA THR A 7 19.10 -17.03 4.77
C THR A 7 18.94 -17.03 3.25
N LYS A 8 19.89 -16.42 2.54
CA LYS A 8 19.94 -16.46 1.07
C LYS A 8 19.98 -17.89 0.51
N ALA A 9 20.62 -18.83 1.22
CA ALA A 9 20.63 -20.25 0.85
C ALA A 9 19.24 -20.86 0.97
N GLY A 10 18.54 -20.65 2.10
CA GLY A 10 17.18 -21.14 2.29
C GLY A 10 16.16 -20.51 1.31
N ALA A 11 16.39 -19.26 0.88
CA ALA A 11 15.57 -18.65 -0.16
C ALA A 11 15.76 -19.33 -1.53
N LYS A 12 16.96 -19.76 -1.88
CA LYS A 12 17.22 -20.53 -3.10
C LYS A 12 16.59 -21.92 -3.04
N GLU A 13 16.63 -22.58 -1.90
CA GLU A 13 15.91 -23.87 -1.69
C GLU A 13 14.40 -23.70 -1.85
N ALA A 14 13.85 -22.59 -1.36
CA ALA A 14 12.45 -22.20 -1.57
C ALA A 14 12.15 -21.70 -2.99
N LYS A 15 13.12 -21.76 -3.93
CA LYS A 15 12.97 -21.29 -5.33
C LYS A 15 12.63 -19.80 -5.48
N ILE A 16 13.06 -18.97 -4.53
CA ILE A 16 12.89 -17.51 -4.61
C ILE A 16 14.13 -16.93 -5.29
N GLU A 17 13.95 -16.33 -6.47
CA GLU A 17 15.05 -15.65 -7.16
C GLU A 17 15.33 -14.28 -6.50
N LEU A 18 16.55 -14.11 -6.01
CA LEU A 18 16.99 -12.87 -5.39
C LEU A 18 17.50 -11.87 -6.44
N ILE A 19 17.23 -10.60 -6.23
CA ILE A 19 17.73 -9.49 -7.05
C ILE A 19 18.80 -8.77 -6.22
N GLU A 20 20.07 -8.95 -6.58
CA GLU A 20 21.22 -8.38 -5.86
C GLU A 20 21.68 -7.04 -6.47
N ASP A 21 21.51 -6.82 -7.76
CA ASP A 21 22.06 -5.72 -8.56
C ASP A 21 21.22 -4.46 -8.44
N GLY A 22 21.01 -3.79 -7.43
CA GLY A 22 20.33 -2.49 -7.40
C GLY A 22 19.10 -2.30 -8.33
N ARG A 23 18.83 -3.26 -9.21
CA ARG A 23 17.71 -3.29 -10.15
C ARG A 23 16.38 -3.29 -9.39
N GLY A 24 15.44 -2.48 -9.84
CA GLY A 24 14.09 -2.48 -9.27
C GLY A 24 13.86 -1.48 -8.16
N THR A 25 14.86 -0.73 -7.69
CA THR A 25 14.67 0.32 -6.67
C THR A 25 13.67 1.38 -7.13
N GLN A 26 13.77 1.82 -8.40
CA GLN A 26 12.81 2.75 -8.99
C GLN A 26 11.40 2.13 -9.06
N ALA A 27 11.29 0.85 -9.42
CA ALA A 27 10.02 0.14 -9.45
C ALA A 27 9.36 0.05 -8.06
N VAL A 28 10.15 -0.16 -7.01
CA VAL A 28 9.68 -0.14 -5.61
C VAL A 28 9.12 1.24 -5.27
N HIS A 29 9.88 2.30 -5.56
CA HIS A 29 9.45 3.68 -5.30
C HIS A 29 8.13 4.00 -6.02
N GLU A 30 8.05 3.76 -7.33
CA GLU A 30 6.84 4.02 -8.11
C GLU A 30 5.63 3.24 -7.60
N THR A 31 5.83 1.96 -7.26
CA THR A 31 4.77 1.10 -6.74
C THR A 31 4.25 1.60 -5.38
N VAL A 32 5.14 1.97 -4.45
CA VAL A 32 4.74 2.51 -3.14
C VAL A 32 4.03 3.85 -3.30
N VAL A 33 4.53 4.75 -4.15
CA VAL A 33 3.89 6.04 -4.44
C VAL A 33 2.49 5.85 -5.02
N ALA A 34 2.32 4.88 -5.94
CA ALA A 34 1.01 4.59 -6.52
C ALA A 34 0.04 3.99 -5.50
N MET A 35 0.49 3.05 -4.66
CA MET A 35 -0.32 2.47 -3.59
C MET A 35 -0.81 3.54 -2.61
N ARG A 36 0.07 4.45 -2.19
CA ARG A 36 -0.28 5.57 -1.30
C ARG A 36 -1.20 6.57 -1.96
N ALA A 37 -0.98 6.88 -3.24
CA ALA A 37 -1.84 7.76 -4.01
C ALA A 37 -3.25 7.19 -4.18
N ALA A 38 -3.38 5.88 -4.45
CA ALA A 38 -4.66 5.20 -4.61
C ALA A 38 -5.53 5.18 -3.32
N ARG A 39 -4.94 5.39 -2.14
CA ARG A 39 -5.71 5.52 -0.88
C ARG A 39 -6.40 6.87 -0.71
N ARG A 40 -6.03 7.86 -1.53
CA ARG A 40 -6.63 9.20 -1.44
C ARG A 40 -7.98 9.21 -2.14
N SER A 41 -9.04 9.59 -1.42
CA SER A 41 -10.40 9.67 -1.96
C SER A 41 -10.61 10.84 -2.93
N GLY A 42 -9.80 11.89 -2.82
CA GLY A 42 -9.87 13.03 -3.72
C GLY A 42 -11.17 13.85 -3.66
N SER A 43 -11.90 13.80 -2.56
CA SER A 43 -13.22 14.42 -2.41
C SER A 43 -13.23 15.91 -2.10
N ALA A 44 -12.05 16.54 -1.92
CA ALA A 44 -11.96 17.96 -1.62
C ALA A 44 -12.55 18.79 -2.78
N ASN A 45 -13.48 19.69 -2.48
CA ASN A 45 -14.14 20.53 -3.46
C ASN A 45 -14.32 21.95 -2.93
N THR A 46 -14.19 22.92 -3.83
CA THR A 46 -14.52 24.33 -3.57
C THR A 46 -15.39 24.87 -4.70
N LYS A 47 -16.22 25.83 -4.38
CA LYS A 47 -17.08 26.47 -5.38
C LYS A 47 -16.36 27.61 -6.10
N THR A 48 -16.32 27.56 -7.41
CA THR A 48 -15.86 28.65 -8.27
C THR A 48 -16.93 29.76 -8.35
N LYS A 49 -16.57 30.89 -8.92
CA LYS A 49 -17.52 32.02 -9.10
C LYS A 49 -18.81 31.64 -9.85
N ALA A 50 -18.77 30.64 -10.70
CA ALA A 50 -19.91 30.15 -11.46
C ALA A 50 -20.80 29.18 -10.65
N GLU A 51 -20.22 28.49 -9.65
CA GLU A 51 -20.93 27.51 -8.82
C GLU A 51 -21.50 28.09 -7.51
N VAL A 52 -21.03 29.28 -7.13
CA VAL A 52 -21.55 29.98 -5.94
C VAL A 52 -22.93 30.52 -6.23
N ASN A 53 -23.90 30.21 -5.37
CA ASN A 53 -25.27 30.74 -5.48
C ASN A 53 -25.32 32.17 -4.94
N LEU A 54 -24.89 33.12 -5.76
CA LEU A 54 -24.99 34.56 -5.51
C LEU A 54 -25.60 35.27 -6.73
N SER A 55 -26.12 36.49 -6.51
CA SER A 55 -26.71 37.29 -7.59
C SER A 55 -25.71 37.55 -8.72
N GLY A 56 -26.09 37.21 -9.94
CA GLY A 56 -25.37 37.57 -11.17
C GLY A 56 -25.56 39.05 -11.59
N ALA A 57 -26.37 39.80 -10.86
CA ALA A 57 -26.60 41.20 -11.17
C ALA A 57 -25.36 42.05 -10.92
N LYS A 58 -25.13 43.03 -11.79
CA LYS A 58 -24.05 44.01 -11.62
C LYS A 58 -24.37 44.89 -10.41
N PRO A 59 -23.47 45.02 -9.40
CA PRO A 59 -23.70 45.74 -8.15
C PRO A 59 -24.03 47.23 -8.35
N TRP A 60 -23.40 47.90 -9.34
CA TRP A 60 -23.63 49.30 -9.72
C TRP A 60 -23.21 49.53 -11.18
N ARG A 61 -23.62 50.66 -11.72
CA ARG A 61 -23.31 51.09 -13.08
C ARG A 61 -21.77 51.25 -13.28
N GLN A 62 -21.29 51.11 -14.54
CA GLN A 62 -19.89 51.04 -14.91
C GLN A 62 -19.11 52.32 -14.58
N LYS A 63 -19.74 53.51 -14.66
CA LYS A 63 -19.12 54.83 -14.43
C LYS A 63 -20.11 55.72 -13.63
N GLY A 64 -19.57 56.79 -13.03
CA GLY A 64 -20.39 57.84 -12.37
C GLY A 64 -20.82 57.49 -10.94
N THR A 65 -20.14 56.56 -10.24
CA THR A 65 -20.43 56.18 -8.84
C THR A 65 -19.27 56.51 -7.88
N GLY A 66 -18.12 56.96 -8.38
CA GLY A 66 -16.91 57.18 -7.57
C GLY A 66 -16.30 55.89 -6.95
N ARG A 67 -16.89 54.72 -7.23
CA ARG A 67 -16.43 53.43 -6.71
C ARG A 67 -15.64 52.64 -7.74
N ALA A 68 -14.82 51.73 -7.28
CA ALA A 68 -14.16 50.77 -8.16
C ALA A 68 -15.17 49.97 -8.99
N ARG A 69 -14.84 49.65 -10.22
CA ARG A 69 -15.69 48.84 -11.11
C ARG A 69 -15.92 47.44 -10.55
N ALA A 70 -17.17 46.96 -10.57
CA ALA A 70 -17.49 45.60 -10.12
C ALA A 70 -18.36 44.90 -11.17
N GLY A 71 -18.07 43.64 -11.43
CA GLY A 71 -18.83 42.75 -12.30
C GLY A 71 -19.94 42.01 -11.55
N TYR A 72 -19.57 41.03 -10.73
CA TYR A 72 -20.48 40.18 -9.97
C TYR A 72 -20.10 40.13 -8.50
N LYS A 73 -21.10 39.91 -7.62
CA LYS A 73 -20.84 39.63 -6.19
C LYS A 73 -20.17 38.29 -5.94
N SER A 74 -20.25 37.33 -6.87
CA SER A 74 -19.58 36.03 -6.78
C SER A 74 -18.08 36.08 -7.08
N SER A 75 -17.51 37.24 -7.41
CA SER A 75 -16.08 37.43 -7.60
C SER A 75 -15.28 37.07 -6.32
N PRO A 76 -14.08 36.48 -6.43
CA PRO A 76 -13.26 36.05 -5.28
C PRO A 76 -12.88 37.19 -4.32
N ILE A 77 -12.89 38.42 -4.77
CA ILE A 77 -12.58 39.63 -3.95
C ILE A 77 -13.70 39.99 -2.96
N TRP A 78 -14.89 39.41 -3.14
CA TRP A 78 -16.02 39.68 -2.29
C TRP A 78 -16.17 38.63 -1.21
N ARG A 79 -16.68 39.03 -0.04
CA ARG A 79 -17.05 38.09 1.02
C ARG A 79 -18.16 37.17 0.53
N GLY A 80 -17.97 35.87 0.62
CA GLY A 80 -18.88 34.86 0.08
C GLY A 80 -18.72 34.60 -1.41
N GLY A 81 -17.75 35.23 -2.08
CA GLY A 81 -17.42 34.95 -3.48
C GLY A 81 -16.78 33.58 -3.67
N GLY A 82 -16.62 33.18 -4.93
CA GLY A 82 -16.02 31.91 -5.29
C GLY A 82 -14.51 31.85 -5.04
N VAL A 83 -13.97 30.65 -4.91
CA VAL A 83 -12.53 30.41 -4.73
C VAL A 83 -11.86 30.32 -6.10
N VAL A 84 -10.70 30.97 -6.25
CA VAL A 84 -9.85 30.87 -7.45
C VAL A 84 -8.88 29.72 -7.27
N PHE A 85 -8.81 28.80 -8.25
CA PHE A 85 -7.91 27.64 -8.22
C PHE A 85 -8.02 26.76 -6.96
N GLY A 86 -9.19 26.70 -6.36
CA GLY A 86 -9.43 25.81 -5.23
C GLY A 86 -9.42 24.32 -5.64
N PRO A 87 -9.34 23.41 -4.68
CA PRO A 87 -9.35 21.98 -4.97
C PRO A 87 -10.66 21.57 -5.64
N LYS A 88 -10.54 20.68 -6.61
CA LYS A 88 -11.67 20.00 -7.25
C LYS A 88 -11.55 18.50 -7.06
N PRO A 89 -12.65 17.76 -6.98
CA PRO A 89 -12.62 16.31 -6.91
C PRO A 89 -11.81 15.73 -8.07
N ARG A 90 -10.85 14.87 -7.76
CA ARG A 90 -10.02 14.21 -8.77
C ARG A 90 -9.57 12.83 -8.32
N ASP A 91 -9.32 11.96 -9.27
CA ASP A 91 -8.66 10.69 -9.03
C ASP A 91 -7.15 10.89 -8.89
N TYR A 92 -6.57 10.27 -7.86
CA TYR A 92 -5.13 10.24 -7.59
C TYR A 92 -4.48 8.93 -8.01
N SER A 93 -5.24 7.97 -8.51
CA SER A 93 -4.69 6.67 -8.90
C SER A 93 -3.62 6.82 -9.99
N LYS A 94 -2.56 6.00 -9.86
CA LYS A 94 -1.46 5.94 -10.84
C LYS A 94 -1.42 4.55 -11.46
N LYS A 95 -1.50 4.49 -12.78
CA LYS A 95 -1.40 3.23 -13.53
C LYS A 95 0.05 2.73 -13.54
N ILE A 96 0.27 1.51 -13.04
CA ILE A 96 1.56 0.82 -13.10
C ILE A 96 1.37 -0.53 -13.77
N SER A 97 2.32 -0.91 -14.64
CA SER A 97 2.28 -2.20 -15.32
C SER A 97 2.46 -3.36 -14.35
N LYS A 98 1.94 -4.52 -14.69
CA LYS A 98 2.07 -5.74 -13.87
C LYS A 98 3.53 -6.15 -13.70
N SER A 99 4.36 -6.04 -14.75
CA SER A 99 5.79 -6.36 -14.70
C SER A 99 6.55 -5.49 -13.70
N VAL A 100 6.27 -4.19 -13.65
CA VAL A 100 6.89 -3.27 -12.67
C VAL A 100 6.47 -3.63 -11.24
N ARG A 101 5.19 -3.96 -11.01
CA ARG A 101 4.72 -4.41 -9.69
C ARG A 101 5.41 -5.71 -9.24
N HIS A 102 5.56 -6.68 -10.14
CA HIS A 102 6.27 -7.93 -9.85
C HIS A 102 7.75 -7.68 -9.53
N LEU A 103 8.42 -6.85 -10.34
CA LEU A 103 9.81 -6.47 -10.09
C LEU A 103 9.97 -5.77 -8.73
N ALA A 104 9.06 -4.85 -8.39
CA ALA A 104 9.06 -4.15 -7.12
C ALA A 104 8.89 -5.11 -5.93
N PHE A 105 7.97 -6.06 -6.03
CA PHE A 105 7.73 -7.05 -4.99
C PHE A 105 8.95 -7.97 -4.80
N ARG A 106 9.52 -8.50 -5.89
CA ARG A 106 10.74 -9.33 -5.86
C ARG A 106 11.90 -8.58 -5.23
N LYS A 107 12.12 -7.31 -5.61
CA LYS A 107 13.19 -6.48 -5.06
C LYS A 107 13.00 -6.25 -3.57
N ALA A 108 11.82 -5.85 -3.12
CA ALA A 108 11.54 -5.63 -1.70
C ALA A 108 11.73 -6.91 -0.87
N LEU A 109 11.29 -8.06 -1.38
CA LEU A 109 11.49 -9.35 -0.72
C LEU A 109 12.97 -9.71 -0.64
N SER A 110 13.73 -9.53 -1.74
CA SER A 110 15.18 -9.79 -1.79
C SER A 110 15.96 -8.94 -0.81
N ASP A 111 15.61 -7.65 -0.67
CA ASP A 111 16.26 -6.74 0.26
C ASP A 111 16.02 -7.17 1.71
N ARG A 112 14.79 -7.59 2.04
CA ARG A 112 14.46 -8.09 3.39
C ARG A 112 15.13 -9.41 3.72
N ILE A 113 15.26 -10.33 2.76
CA ILE A 113 16.02 -11.58 2.94
C ILE A 113 17.50 -11.25 3.17
N SER A 114 18.08 -10.34 2.38
CA SER A 114 19.48 -9.94 2.51
C SER A 114 19.78 -9.24 3.84
N ALA A 115 18.81 -8.49 4.38
CA ALA A 115 18.91 -7.85 5.69
C ALA A 115 18.70 -8.83 6.87
N GLY A 116 18.26 -10.08 6.64
CA GLY A 116 17.94 -11.03 7.70
C GLY A 116 16.69 -10.66 8.51
N ASP A 117 15.74 -9.98 7.88
CA ASP A 117 14.51 -9.52 8.52
C ASP A 117 13.36 -10.53 8.39
N ILE A 118 13.54 -11.58 7.58
CA ILE A 118 12.53 -12.61 7.39
C ILE A 118 12.84 -13.81 8.28
N LEU A 119 11.86 -14.17 9.09
CA LEU A 119 11.90 -15.31 10.00
C LEU A 119 10.90 -16.37 9.54
N THR A 120 11.31 -17.60 9.48
CA THR A 120 10.45 -18.73 9.12
C THR A 120 9.95 -19.44 10.35
N ILE A 121 8.69 -19.84 10.33
CA ILE A 121 8.00 -20.60 11.37
C ILE A 121 7.19 -21.73 10.73
N ASP A 122 7.00 -22.83 11.43
CA ASP A 122 6.22 -23.96 10.90
C ASP A 122 4.72 -23.60 10.84
N LYS A 123 4.16 -23.19 11.97
CA LYS A 123 2.77 -22.74 12.10
C LYS A 123 2.66 -21.65 13.16
N PHE A 124 1.66 -20.78 12.98
CA PHE A 124 1.30 -19.77 13.95
C PHE A 124 -0.18 -19.91 14.30
N GLU A 125 -0.48 -20.64 15.35
CA GLU A 125 -1.83 -20.87 15.83
C GLU A 125 -1.94 -20.42 17.29
N VAL A 126 -3.01 -19.71 17.61
CA VAL A 126 -3.28 -19.24 18.97
C VAL A 126 -4.34 -20.14 19.59
N PRO A 127 -4.05 -20.81 20.72
CA PRO A 127 -4.97 -21.79 21.32
C PRO A 127 -6.23 -21.13 21.91
N GLU A 128 -6.12 -19.88 22.35
CA GLU A 128 -7.21 -19.15 22.99
C GLU A 128 -7.51 -17.83 22.29
N LEU A 129 -8.77 -17.42 22.23
CA LEU A 129 -9.21 -16.14 21.70
C LEU A 129 -8.86 -14.99 22.66
N LYS A 130 -7.57 -14.81 22.94
CA LYS A 130 -7.06 -13.76 23.82
C LYS A 130 -5.87 -13.04 23.21
N THR A 131 -5.89 -11.71 23.21
CA THR A 131 -4.77 -10.87 22.72
C THR A 131 -3.49 -11.09 23.54
N LYS A 132 -3.62 -11.38 24.86
CA LYS A 132 -2.48 -11.67 25.75
C LYS A 132 -1.72 -12.93 25.29
N SER A 133 -2.45 -14.00 24.95
CA SER A 133 -1.87 -15.25 24.45
C SER A 133 -1.16 -15.05 23.11
N PHE A 134 -1.78 -14.29 22.20
CA PHE A 134 -1.16 -13.90 20.94
C PHE A 134 0.15 -13.12 21.13
N MET A 135 0.14 -12.09 22.00
CA MET A 135 1.34 -11.30 22.26
C MET A 135 2.45 -12.10 22.96
N ALA A 136 2.10 -13.03 23.84
CA ALA A 136 3.07 -13.92 24.47
C ALA A 136 3.75 -14.84 23.48
N LEU A 137 2.99 -15.39 22.50
CA LEU A 137 3.53 -16.20 21.41
C LEU A 137 4.44 -15.37 20.48
N LEU A 138 4.00 -14.16 20.12
CA LEU A 138 4.78 -13.27 19.27
C LEU A 138 6.13 -12.90 19.89
N LYS A 139 6.14 -12.51 21.17
CA LYS A 139 7.37 -12.18 21.91
C LYS A 139 8.35 -13.34 22.04
N LYS A 140 7.89 -14.58 21.99
CA LYS A 140 8.77 -15.75 21.91
C LYS A 140 9.50 -15.88 20.58
N GLN A 141 8.96 -15.29 19.50
CA GLN A 141 9.53 -15.37 18.17
C GLN A 141 10.41 -14.17 17.83
N THR A 142 10.03 -12.98 18.28
CA THR A 142 10.77 -11.74 17.98
C THR A 142 10.45 -10.63 18.99
N ASP A 143 11.47 -9.80 19.28
CA ASP A 143 11.34 -8.59 20.11
C ASP A 143 11.05 -7.34 19.27
N ALA A 144 10.89 -7.47 17.95
CA ALA A 144 10.65 -6.34 17.09
C ALA A 144 9.32 -5.65 17.41
N ARG A 145 9.32 -4.32 17.27
CA ARG A 145 8.14 -3.50 17.57
C ARG A 145 7.05 -3.67 16.50
N LYS A 146 7.44 -3.75 15.22
CA LYS A 146 6.51 -3.89 14.09
C LYS A 146 6.73 -5.22 13.40
N VAL A 147 5.73 -6.07 13.40
CA VAL A 147 5.81 -7.41 12.84
C VAL A 147 4.73 -7.66 11.80
N LEU A 148 5.13 -8.15 10.64
CA LEU A 148 4.23 -8.66 9.61
C LEU A 148 4.21 -10.18 9.69
N LEU A 149 3.04 -10.77 9.87
CA LEU A 149 2.86 -12.21 9.86
C LEU A 149 2.22 -12.63 8.54
N ILE A 150 2.89 -13.53 7.82
CA ILE A 150 2.46 -14.03 6.51
C ILE A 150 2.18 -15.52 6.61
N SER A 151 0.96 -15.93 6.28
CA SER A 151 0.54 -17.32 6.19
C SER A 151 -0.22 -17.58 4.90
N ASP A 152 -0.41 -18.84 4.53
CA ASP A 152 -1.32 -19.26 3.46
C ASP A 152 -2.79 -18.94 3.84
N ALA A 153 -3.18 -19.29 5.07
CA ALA A 153 -4.47 -18.96 5.65
C ALA A 153 -4.30 -18.70 7.15
N PHE A 154 -5.25 -17.96 7.73
CA PHE A 154 -5.32 -17.73 9.16
C PHE A 154 -6.59 -18.31 9.73
N ASP A 155 -6.46 -19.00 10.87
CA ASP A 155 -7.61 -19.41 11.63
C ASP A 155 -8.35 -18.20 12.21
N GLN A 156 -9.67 -18.30 12.35
CA GLN A 156 -10.53 -17.22 12.84
C GLN A 156 -10.14 -16.76 14.25
N THR A 157 -9.69 -17.68 15.10
CA THR A 157 -9.22 -17.39 16.46
C THR A 157 -7.96 -16.55 16.44
N THR A 158 -6.98 -16.91 15.61
CA THR A 158 -5.73 -16.15 15.41
C THR A 158 -6.01 -14.77 14.83
N PHE A 159 -6.85 -14.67 13.81
CA PHE A 159 -7.20 -13.40 13.21
C PHE A 159 -7.88 -12.44 14.19
N ARG A 160 -8.87 -12.92 14.97
CA ARG A 160 -9.59 -12.12 15.96
C ARG A 160 -8.69 -11.67 17.12
N SER A 161 -7.77 -12.52 17.58
CA SER A 161 -6.84 -12.19 18.67
C SER A 161 -5.75 -11.20 18.24
N ALA A 162 -5.35 -11.20 16.96
CA ALA A 162 -4.32 -10.31 16.43
C ALA A 162 -4.86 -8.94 15.97
N ARG A 163 -6.10 -8.88 15.50
CA ARG A 163 -6.70 -7.69 14.85
C ARG A 163 -6.58 -6.40 15.66
N ASN A 164 -6.65 -6.48 16.97
CA ASN A 164 -6.58 -5.31 17.87
C ASN A 164 -5.14 -4.88 18.18
N VAL A 165 -4.14 -5.64 17.79
CA VAL A 165 -2.74 -5.37 18.12
C VAL A 165 -2.13 -4.48 17.03
N LYS A 166 -2.13 -3.17 17.21
CA LYS A 166 -1.69 -2.16 16.22
C LYS A 166 -0.31 -2.39 15.60
N PRO A 167 0.75 -2.83 16.33
CA PRO A 167 2.08 -3.02 15.74
C PRO A 167 2.19 -4.29 14.89
N VAL A 168 1.15 -5.11 14.83
CA VAL A 168 1.15 -6.37 14.08
C VAL A 168 0.15 -6.31 12.94
N GLN A 169 0.54 -6.80 11.78
CA GLN A 169 -0.35 -6.99 10.65
C GLN A 169 -0.31 -8.45 10.20
N LEU A 170 -1.49 -9.01 9.95
CA LEU A 170 -1.65 -10.30 9.30
C LEU A 170 -1.89 -10.08 7.81
N ALA A 171 -1.23 -10.85 6.98
CA ALA A 171 -1.45 -10.85 5.54
C ALA A 171 -1.33 -12.27 5.00
N THR A 172 -2.19 -12.64 4.05
CA THR A 172 -1.99 -13.90 3.33
C THR A 172 -0.86 -13.77 2.33
N ALA A 173 -0.22 -14.88 1.96
CA ALA A 173 0.83 -14.88 0.96
C ALA A 173 0.34 -14.35 -0.40
N SER A 174 -0.97 -14.47 -0.70
CA SER A 174 -1.61 -13.91 -1.89
C SER A 174 -1.77 -12.39 -1.84
N ASP A 175 -2.06 -11.83 -0.67
CA ASP A 175 -2.46 -10.41 -0.52
C ASP A 175 -1.32 -9.48 -0.11
N VAL A 176 -0.24 -10.05 0.44
CA VAL A 176 0.91 -9.25 0.87
C VAL A 176 1.42 -8.38 -0.28
N ASN A 177 1.71 -7.11 0.03
CA ASN A 177 2.15 -6.14 -0.95
C ASN A 177 3.53 -5.55 -0.64
N THR A 178 4.11 -4.85 -1.61
CA THR A 178 5.46 -4.27 -1.51
C THR A 178 5.58 -3.28 -0.36
N GLU A 179 4.54 -2.47 -0.11
CA GLU A 179 4.57 -1.48 0.98
C GLU A 179 4.61 -2.15 2.36
N GLN A 180 3.86 -3.25 2.54
CA GLN A 180 3.85 -4.02 3.79
C GLN A 180 5.23 -4.63 4.07
N LEU A 181 5.89 -5.22 3.06
CA LEU A 181 7.25 -5.78 3.23
C LEU A 181 8.26 -4.72 3.71
N LEU A 182 8.08 -3.45 3.31
CA LEU A 182 8.99 -2.36 3.68
C LEU A 182 8.61 -1.66 4.99
N ALA A 183 7.33 -1.68 5.37
CA ALA A 183 6.82 -0.94 6.52
C ALA A 183 7.09 -1.61 7.87
N PHE A 184 7.30 -2.93 7.88
CA PHE A 184 7.51 -3.71 9.09
C PHE A 184 8.99 -4.04 9.30
N GLU A 185 9.41 -4.11 10.57
CA GLU A 185 10.79 -4.38 10.98
C GLU A 185 11.15 -5.84 10.77
N LYS A 186 10.28 -6.74 11.19
CA LYS A 186 10.46 -8.19 11.02
C LYS A 186 9.23 -8.81 10.37
N ILE A 187 9.47 -9.83 9.59
CA ILE A 187 8.47 -10.55 8.83
C ILE A 187 8.52 -12.01 9.24
N LEU A 188 7.43 -12.51 9.82
CA LEU A 188 7.27 -13.93 10.13
C LEU A 188 6.51 -14.61 8.99
N VAL A 189 7.09 -15.66 8.41
CA VAL A 189 6.52 -16.36 7.27
C VAL A 189 6.38 -17.85 7.59
N THR A 190 5.23 -18.44 7.34
CA THR A 190 5.05 -19.88 7.46
C THR A 190 5.68 -20.61 6.26
N HIS A 191 6.12 -21.87 6.44
CA HIS A 191 6.71 -22.64 5.34
C HIS A 191 5.78 -22.77 4.13
N LYS A 192 4.50 -22.99 4.33
CA LYS A 192 3.51 -23.04 3.24
C LYS A 192 3.38 -21.70 2.51
N ALA A 193 3.42 -20.58 3.25
CA ALA A 193 3.38 -19.26 2.66
C ALA A 193 4.63 -18.94 1.83
N LEU A 194 5.81 -19.50 2.19
CA LEU A 194 7.03 -19.36 1.40
C LEU A 194 6.89 -19.97 0.00
N GLU A 195 6.27 -21.13 -0.12
CA GLU A 195 6.01 -21.77 -1.41
C GLU A 195 5.12 -20.88 -2.30
N GLN A 196 4.04 -20.33 -1.74
CA GLN A 196 3.16 -19.40 -2.47
C GLN A 196 3.87 -18.09 -2.85
N LEU A 197 4.74 -17.57 -1.98
CA LEU A 197 5.56 -16.39 -2.29
C LEU A 197 6.55 -16.68 -3.43
N ALA A 198 7.13 -17.88 -3.47
CA ALA A 198 8.01 -18.31 -4.56
C ALA A 198 7.26 -18.38 -5.91
N GLU A 199 6.05 -18.91 -5.94
CA GLU A 199 5.20 -18.91 -7.14
C GLU A 199 4.87 -17.48 -7.61
N ARG A 200 4.59 -16.57 -6.68
CA ARG A 200 4.33 -15.16 -7.01
C ARG A 200 5.55 -14.41 -7.52
N THR A 201 6.74 -14.74 -7.02
CA THR A 201 7.99 -14.12 -7.47
C THR A 201 8.44 -14.63 -8.83
N ASN A 202 8.15 -15.89 -9.14
CA ASN A 202 8.50 -16.56 -10.38
C ASN A 202 7.23 -16.97 -11.16
N PRO A 203 6.42 -16.04 -11.65
CA PRO A 203 5.23 -16.41 -12.40
C PRO A 203 5.66 -17.22 -13.63
N PRO A 204 4.96 -18.31 -13.96
CA PRO A 204 5.26 -19.08 -15.15
C PRO A 204 5.29 -18.13 -16.36
N SER A 205 6.33 -18.24 -17.17
CA SER A 205 6.54 -17.36 -18.32
C SER A 205 5.32 -17.42 -19.22
N SER A 206 4.59 -16.31 -19.37
CA SER A 206 3.38 -16.19 -20.20
C SER A 206 3.69 -16.24 -21.70
N ARG A 207 4.73 -16.95 -22.11
CA ARG A 207 5.17 -17.13 -23.51
C ARG A 207 4.61 -18.38 -24.18
N SER A 208 3.41 -18.81 -23.85
CA SER A 208 2.68 -19.73 -24.72
C SER A 208 1.31 -19.15 -25.07
N ARG A 209 1.27 -17.91 -25.56
CA ARG A 209 0.14 -17.52 -26.41
C ARG A 209 0.36 -18.20 -27.73
N GLY A 210 -0.37 -19.31 -27.93
CA GLY A 210 -0.36 -20.05 -29.17
C GLY A 210 -0.52 -19.08 -30.35
N THR A 211 0.47 -19.09 -31.22
CA THR A 211 0.33 -18.65 -32.58
C THR A 211 -0.63 -19.63 -33.24
N THR A 212 -1.93 -19.33 -33.14
CA THR A 212 -2.91 -19.97 -34.01
C THR A 212 -2.65 -19.39 -35.40
N ALA A 213 -1.90 -20.13 -36.22
CA ALA A 213 -1.76 -19.85 -37.64
C ALA A 213 -3.16 -19.80 -38.25
N ARG A 214 -3.43 -18.71 -38.92
CA ARG A 214 -4.43 -18.64 -40.01
C ARG A 214 -3.72 -18.76 -41.33
#